data_c4ee2e93155c83793ce5951f10bf889f
#
_entry.id   c4ee2e93155c83793ce5951f10bf889f
#
_cell.length_a   1.000
_cell.length_b   1.000
_cell.length_c   1.000
_cell.angle_alpha   90.00
_cell.angle_beta   90.00
_cell.angle_gamma   90.00
#
_symmetry.space_group_name_H-M   'P 1'
#
loop_
_entity.id
_entity.type
_entity.pdbx_description
1 polymer ?
#
loop_
_entity_poly.entity_id
_entity_poly.type
_entity_poly.pdbx_seq_one_letter_code
_entity_poly.pdbx_strand_id
1 'polypeptide(L)'
;MNCLVCSAQSIKLILEEESKVYWKCESCLFISLDHKFRLSPSEEKGRYEQHNNNIHDENYRLFLSKLFKPLKDKLKDEAKGLDFGCGPGPALAEMFKEEGFRMDLYDPFFFNNKAVFKKAYDFITCTETIEHFFEPIREFKKIDAMLVKKGFL
;
A
#
# COMPACT_ATOMS: atom_id res chain seq x y z
N MET A 1 22.58 11.31 4.06
CA MET A 1 21.28 10.75 3.60
C MET A 1 20.20 11.79 3.87
N ASN A 2 19.22 11.97 2.98
CA ASN A 2 18.11 12.89 3.18
C ASN A 2 16.84 12.09 3.52
N CYS A 3 15.93 12.72 4.25
CA CYS A 3 14.62 12.12 4.53
C CYS A 3 13.86 11.85 3.24
N LEU A 4 13.31 10.64 3.09
CA LEU A 4 12.56 10.21 1.90
C LEU A 4 11.20 10.91 1.74
N VAL A 5 10.72 11.57 2.79
CA VAL A 5 9.42 12.27 2.81
C VAL A 5 9.59 13.78 2.67
N CYS A 6 10.36 14.44 3.55
CA CYS A 6 10.45 15.89 3.57
C CYS A 6 11.79 16.45 3.06
N SER A 7 12.70 15.58 2.61
CA SER A 7 14.04 15.91 2.11
C SER A 7 14.97 16.61 3.13
N ALA A 8 14.58 16.73 4.40
CA ALA A 8 15.42 17.28 5.45
C ALA A 8 16.69 16.45 5.64
N GLN A 9 17.78 17.12 6.02
CA GLN A 9 19.08 16.47 6.27
C GLN A 9 19.25 16.00 7.72
N SER A 10 18.42 16.48 8.64
CA SER A 10 18.46 16.08 10.06
C SER A 10 17.78 14.73 10.25
N ILE A 11 18.57 13.68 10.08
CA ILE A 11 18.16 12.31 10.34
C ILE A 11 19.03 11.73 11.45
N LYS A 12 18.41 10.95 12.35
CA LYS A 12 19.05 10.34 13.51
C LYS A 12 18.92 8.81 13.43
N LEU A 13 20.00 8.12 13.74
CA LEU A 13 19.99 6.68 13.97
C LEU A 13 19.16 6.38 15.23
N ILE A 14 18.21 5.48 15.15
CA ILE A 14 17.36 5.08 16.28
C ILE A 14 17.46 3.61 16.64
N LEU A 15 17.85 2.77 15.68
CA LEU A 15 18.07 1.34 15.92
C LEU A 15 19.16 0.84 14.97
N GLU A 16 20.09 0.06 15.50
CA GLU A 16 21.11 -0.64 14.72
C GLU A 16 21.23 -2.08 15.26
N GLU A 17 20.92 -3.03 14.39
CA GLU A 17 21.05 -4.47 14.61
C GLU A 17 21.78 -5.07 13.40
N GLU A 18 22.28 -6.31 13.51
CA GLU A 18 23.06 -6.96 12.44
C GLU A 18 22.41 -6.94 11.05
N SER A 19 21.06 -7.03 11.01
CA SER A 19 20.29 -7.13 9.77
C SER A 19 19.37 -5.94 9.51
N LYS A 20 19.36 -4.91 10.37
CA LYS A 20 18.43 -3.79 10.26
C LYS A 20 19.02 -2.52 10.86
N VAL A 21 18.93 -1.43 10.11
CA VAL A 21 19.27 -0.09 10.59
C VAL A 21 18.10 0.83 10.29
N TYR A 22 17.60 1.52 11.32
CA TYR A 22 16.48 2.45 11.17
C TYR A 22 16.91 3.88 11.47
N TRP A 23 16.46 4.77 10.62
CA TRP A 23 16.68 6.22 10.70
C TRP A 23 15.37 6.94 10.95
N LYS A 24 15.40 7.96 11.79
CA LYS A 24 14.28 8.87 12.07
C LYS A 24 14.61 10.27 11.61
N CYS A 25 13.72 10.88 10.84
CA CYS A 25 13.79 12.29 10.52
C CYS A 25 13.36 13.13 11.72
N GLU A 26 14.16 14.10 12.13
CA GLU A 26 13.84 14.99 13.25
C GLU A 26 12.81 16.06 12.85
N SER A 27 12.67 16.35 11.55
CA SER A 27 11.73 17.37 11.05
C SER A 27 10.31 16.86 10.88
N CYS A 28 10.12 15.68 10.26
CA CYS A 28 8.78 15.13 9.98
C CYS A 28 8.47 13.82 10.74
N LEU A 29 9.40 13.36 11.56
CA LEU A 29 9.31 12.17 12.41
C LEU A 29 9.20 10.83 11.62
N PHE A 30 9.34 10.87 10.30
CA PHE A 30 9.32 9.66 9.47
C PHE A 30 10.45 8.73 9.85
N ILE A 31 10.14 7.44 10.00
CA ILE A 31 11.12 6.37 10.28
C ILE A 31 11.28 5.53 9.04
N SER A 32 12.51 5.25 8.65
CA SER A 32 12.81 4.42 7.48
C SER A 32 13.92 3.40 7.77
N LEU A 33 13.78 2.21 7.19
CA LEU A 33 14.87 1.25 7.09
C LEU A 33 15.96 1.81 6.17
N ASP A 34 17.22 1.61 6.54
CA ASP A 34 18.36 1.97 5.68
C ASP A 34 18.27 1.18 4.36
N HIS A 35 18.55 1.88 3.25
CA HIS A 35 18.43 1.34 1.91
C HIS A 35 19.25 0.08 1.66
N LYS A 36 20.36 -0.11 2.40
CA LYS A 36 21.23 -1.30 2.31
C LYS A 36 20.54 -2.59 2.74
N PHE A 37 19.51 -2.47 3.58
CA PHE A 37 18.77 -3.62 4.12
C PHE A 37 17.42 -3.83 3.44
N ARG A 38 17.11 -3.01 2.44
CA ARG A 38 15.90 -3.22 1.63
C ARG A 38 16.10 -4.39 0.68
N LEU A 39 15.06 -5.17 0.52
CA LEU A 39 15.07 -6.29 -0.42
C LEU A 39 15.15 -5.77 -1.86
N SER A 40 15.81 -6.52 -2.71
CA SER A 40 15.68 -6.36 -4.16
C SER A 40 14.25 -6.74 -4.60
N PRO A 41 13.77 -6.24 -5.76
CA PRO A 41 12.44 -6.60 -6.26
C PRO A 41 12.21 -8.11 -6.43
N SER A 42 13.24 -8.88 -6.75
CA SER A 42 13.16 -10.33 -6.86
C SER A 42 13.01 -11.04 -5.53
N GLU A 43 13.73 -10.58 -4.50
CA GLU A 43 13.62 -11.11 -3.14
C GLU A 43 12.27 -10.76 -2.51
N GLU A 44 11.80 -9.53 -2.75
CA GLU A 44 10.49 -9.07 -2.31
C GLU A 44 9.36 -9.91 -2.92
N LYS A 45 9.39 -10.11 -4.24
CA LYS A 45 8.43 -10.97 -4.94
C LYS A 45 8.45 -12.40 -4.38
N GLY A 46 9.63 -12.99 -4.17
CA GLY A 46 9.79 -14.33 -3.61
C GLY A 46 9.20 -14.47 -2.20
N ARG A 47 9.25 -13.40 -1.39
CA ARG A 47 8.56 -13.39 -0.07
C ARG A 47 7.04 -13.38 -0.22
N TYR A 48 6.49 -12.56 -1.11
CA TYR A 48 5.05 -12.52 -1.34
C TYR A 48 4.49 -13.84 -1.89
N GLU A 49 5.26 -14.55 -2.72
CA GLU A 49 4.87 -15.89 -3.21
C GLU A 49 4.78 -16.95 -2.10
N GLN A 50 5.47 -16.75 -0.97
CA GLN A 50 5.38 -17.62 0.20
C GLN A 50 4.16 -17.33 1.09
N HIS A 51 3.55 -16.15 0.96
CA HIS A 51 2.33 -15.82 1.69
C HIS A 51 1.13 -16.52 1.07
N ASN A 52 0.45 -17.34 1.85
CA ASN A 52 -0.77 -18.01 1.42
C ASN A 52 -1.96 -17.03 1.51
N ASN A 53 -1.97 -16.04 0.62
CA ASN A 53 -3.03 -15.03 0.54
C ASN A 53 -4.26 -15.60 -0.18
N ASN A 54 -4.87 -16.61 0.42
CA ASN A 54 -6.12 -17.16 -0.09
C ASN A 54 -7.24 -16.13 0.15
N ILE A 55 -7.92 -15.73 -0.94
CA ILE A 55 -9.06 -14.79 -0.90
C ILE A 55 -10.22 -15.26 -0.02
N HIS A 56 -10.27 -16.55 0.30
CA HIS A 56 -11.28 -17.19 1.16
C HIS A 56 -10.78 -17.49 2.58
N ASP A 57 -9.55 -17.11 2.93
CA ASP A 57 -9.02 -17.28 4.29
C ASP A 57 -9.78 -16.39 5.26
N GLU A 58 -10.53 -17.00 6.18
CA GLU A 58 -11.38 -16.28 7.14
C GLU A 58 -10.58 -15.39 8.09
N ASN A 59 -9.39 -15.83 8.52
CA ASN A 59 -8.55 -15.04 9.42
C ASN A 59 -7.99 -13.81 8.71
N TYR A 60 -7.57 -13.96 7.45
CA TYR A 60 -7.08 -12.86 6.64
C TYR A 60 -8.22 -11.87 6.34
N ARG A 61 -9.40 -12.35 5.97
CA ARG A 61 -10.59 -11.51 5.78
C ARG A 61 -11.02 -10.80 7.07
N LEU A 62 -10.91 -11.46 8.22
CA LEU A 62 -11.17 -10.83 9.53
C LEU A 62 -10.17 -9.70 9.82
N PHE A 63 -8.88 -9.90 9.54
CA PHE A 63 -7.88 -8.85 9.63
C PHE A 63 -8.23 -7.66 8.74
N LEU A 64 -8.51 -7.89 7.45
CA LEU A 64 -8.88 -6.87 6.47
C LEU A 64 -10.20 -6.16 6.81
N SER A 65 -11.10 -6.82 7.56
CA SER A 65 -12.39 -6.25 7.96
C SER A 65 -12.26 -5.01 8.84
N LYS A 66 -11.10 -4.81 9.48
CA LYS A 66 -10.81 -3.60 10.28
C LYS A 66 -10.78 -2.34 9.41
N LEU A 67 -10.33 -2.45 8.17
CA LEU A 67 -10.39 -1.38 7.18
C LEU A 67 -11.69 -1.42 6.39
N PHE A 68 -12.08 -2.61 5.92
CA PHE A 68 -13.22 -2.81 5.04
C PHE A 68 -14.53 -2.24 5.61
N LYS A 69 -14.90 -2.61 6.84
CA LYS A 69 -16.17 -2.20 7.45
C LYS A 69 -16.33 -0.67 7.54
N PRO A 70 -15.41 0.07 8.20
CA PRO A 70 -15.56 1.51 8.35
C PRO A 70 -15.45 2.27 7.03
N LEU A 71 -14.71 1.74 6.03
CA LEU A 71 -14.62 2.37 4.72
C LEU A 71 -15.91 2.14 3.92
N LYS A 72 -16.42 0.90 3.87
CA LYS A 72 -17.67 0.56 3.18
C LYS A 72 -18.82 1.49 3.58
N ASP A 73 -18.98 1.75 4.88
CA ASP A 73 -20.07 2.59 5.42
C ASP A 73 -19.98 4.08 4.98
N LYS A 74 -18.86 4.49 4.40
CA LYS A 74 -18.64 5.86 3.91
C LYS A 74 -18.80 5.97 2.38
N LEU A 75 -18.82 4.86 1.69
CA LEU A 75 -18.86 4.82 0.23
C LEU A 75 -20.31 4.91 -0.27
N LYS A 76 -20.46 5.48 -1.47
CA LYS A 76 -21.73 5.46 -2.21
C LYS A 76 -21.88 4.10 -2.91
N ASP A 77 -23.10 3.72 -3.21
CA ASP A 77 -23.39 2.53 -4.01
C ASP A 77 -22.61 2.59 -5.34
N GLU A 78 -22.12 1.44 -5.77
CA GLU A 78 -21.32 1.25 -6.99
C GLU A 78 -20.03 2.10 -7.07
N ALA A 79 -19.52 2.63 -5.96
CA ALA A 79 -18.27 3.38 -5.93
C ALA A 79 -17.13 2.58 -6.60
N LYS A 80 -16.25 3.29 -7.28
CA LYS A 80 -15.08 2.72 -7.96
C LYS A 80 -13.87 2.76 -7.04
N GLY A 81 -13.32 1.59 -6.75
CA GLY A 81 -12.12 1.44 -5.96
C GLY A 81 -10.92 0.93 -6.75
N LEU A 82 -9.74 1.19 -6.23
CA LEU A 82 -8.49 0.57 -6.64
C LEU A 82 -7.84 -0.06 -5.41
N ASP A 83 -7.46 -1.32 -5.51
CA ASP A 83 -6.58 -1.96 -4.52
C ASP A 83 -5.14 -1.86 -5.02
N PHE A 84 -4.38 -0.93 -4.42
CA PHE A 84 -3.02 -0.57 -4.82
C PHE A 84 -2.01 -1.35 -3.95
N GLY A 85 -1.24 -2.23 -4.58
CA GLY A 85 -0.39 -3.21 -3.90
C GLY A 85 -1.20 -4.41 -3.39
N CYS A 86 -2.13 -4.88 -4.21
CA CYS A 86 -3.08 -5.92 -3.84
C CYS A 86 -2.48 -7.33 -3.64
N GLY A 87 -1.18 -7.50 -3.96
CA GLY A 87 -0.49 -8.79 -3.86
C GLY A 87 -1.06 -9.89 -4.76
N PRO A 88 -0.65 -11.16 -4.54
CA PRO A 88 -1.10 -12.28 -5.37
C PRO A 88 -2.55 -12.70 -5.09
N GLY A 89 -3.09 -12.40 -3.90
CA GLY A 89 -4.44 -12.79 -3.48
C GLY A 89 -5.25 -11.57 -3.00
N PRO A 90 -5.97 -10.85 -3.89
CA PRO A 90 -6.61 -9.58 -3.62
C PRO A 90 -7.91 -9.73 -2.80
N ALA A 91 -7.82 -10.28 -1.59
CA ALA A 91 -8.97 -10.58 -0.73
C ALA A 91 -9.79 -9.33 -0.37
N LEU A 92 -9.12 -8.18 -0.13
CA LEU A 92 -9.82 -6.93 0.17
C LEU A 92 -10.66 -6.45 -1.01
N ALA A 93 -10.11 -6.51 -2.22
CA ALA A 93 -10.86 -6.16 -3.42
C ALA A 93 -12.06 -7.10 -3.64
N GLU A 94 -11.91 -8.40 -3.38
CA GLU A 94 -13.03 -9.36 -3.46
C GLU A 94 -14.13 -9.05 -2.44
N MET A 95 -13.76 -8.68 -1.19
CA MET A 95 -14.73 -8.25 -0.17
C MET A 95 -15.54 -7.04 -0.63
N PHE A 96 -14.92 -6.07 -1.30
CA PHE A 96 -15.64 -4.92 -1.87
C PHE A 96 -16.53 -5.32 -3.05
N LYS A 97 -16.06 -6.22 -3.94
CA LYS A 97 -16.87 -6.71 -5.07
C LYS A 97 -18.11 -7.47 -4.61
N GLU A 98 -18.00 -8.29 -3.56
CA GLU A 98 -19.13 -9.04 -2.96
C GLU A 98 -20.24 -8.09 -2.48
N GLU A 99 -19.90 -6.86 -2.11
CA GLU A 99 -20.82 -5.79 -1.70
C GLU A 99 -21.25 -4.85 -2.86
N GLY A 100 -20.93 -5.20 -4.10
CA GLY A 100 -21.35 -4.48 -5.29
C GLY A 100 -20.46 -3.33 -5.75
N PHE A 101 -19.30 -3.12 -5.12
CA PHE A 101 -18.33 -2.10 -5.54
C PHE A 101 -17.55 -2.55 -6.78
N ARG A 102 -17.11 -1.57 -7.60
CA ARG A 102 -16.27 -1.84 -8.76
C ARG A 102 -14.81 -1.71 -8.37
N MET A 103 -14.05 -2.79 -8.44
CA MET A 103 -12.65 -2.82 -8.05
C MET A 103 -11.71 -3.04 -9.24
N ASP A 104 -10.76 -2.13 -9.40
CA ASP A 104 -9.54 -2.37 -10.17
C ASP A 104 -8.43 -2.87 -9.24
N LEU A 105 -7.44 -3.55 -9.80
CA LEU A 105 -6.30 -4.10 -9.09
C LEU A 105 -5.01 -3.56 -9.68
N TYR A 106 -4.05 -3.22 -8.82
CA TYR A 106 -2.68 -2.95 -9.22
C TYR A 106 -1.69 -3.55 -8.23
N ASP A 107 -0.74 -4.27 -8.77
CA ASP A 107 0.45 -4.73 -8.06
C ASP A 107 1.61 -4.83 -9.05
N PRO A 108 2.82 -4.34 -8.73
CA PRO A 108 3.93 -4.34 -9.68
C PRO A 108 4.38 -5.74 -10.11
N PHE A 109 4.12 -6.76 -9.28
CA PHE A 109 4.57 -8.14 -9.51
C PHE A 109 3.45 -9.05 -10.05
N PHE A 110 2.21 -8.85 -9.59
CA PHE A 110 1.10 -9.78 -9.83
C PHE A 110 -0.01 -9.21 -10.71
N PHE A 111 -0.26 -7.90 -10.67
CA PHE A 111 -1.32 -7.21 -11.42
C PHE A 111 -0.80 -5.91 -12.05
N ASN A 112 0.26 -6.01 -12.89
CA ASN A 112 0.96 -4.86 -13.44
C ASN A 112 0.21 -4.21 -14.63
N ASN A 113 -1.05 -3.84 -14.40
CA ASN A 113 -1.87 -3.12 -15.38
C ASN A 113 -1.76 -1.60 -15.18
N LYS A 114 -0.86 -0.95 -15.89
CA LYS A 114 -0.64 0.50 -15.81
C LYS A 114 -1.81 1.35 -16.32
N ALA A 115 -2.81 0.76 -16.98
CA ALA A 115 -3.99 1.50 -17.42
C ALA A 115 -4.82 2.06 -16.25
N VAL A 116 -4.71 1.46 -15.05
CA VAL A 116 -5.36 1.96 -13.83
C VAL A 116 -4.92 3.38 -13.48
N PHE A 117 -3.69 3.78 -13.80
CA PHE A 117 -3.15 5.13 -13.52
C PHE A 117 -3.78 6.25 -14.35
N LYS A 118 -4.59 5.92 -15.35
CA LYS A 118 -5.33 6.88 -16.19
C LYS A 118 -6.79 7.02 -15.78
N LYS A 119 -7.21 6.34 -14.72
CA LYS A 119 -8.57 6.33 -14.21
C LYS A 119 -8.68 7.20 -12.95
N ALA A 120 -9.91 7.55 -12.59
CA ALA A 120 -10.24 8.18 -11.32
C ALA A 120 -11.07 7.24 -10.45
N TYR A 121 -10.82 7.28 -9.13
CA TYR A 121 -11.40 6.38 -8.15
C TYR A 121 -12.04 7.15 -7.01
N ASP A 122 -13.18 6.65 -6.52
CA ASP A 122 -13.85 7.16 -5.33
C ASP A 122 -13.09 6.79 -4.06
N PHE A 123 -12.39 5.65 -4.08
CA PHE A 123 -11.50 5.24 -3.00
C PHE A 123 -10.33 4.39 -3.53
N ILE A 124 -9.22 4.43 -2.79
CA ILE A 124 -8.05 3.58 -3.06
C ILE A 124 -7.66 2.91 -1.74
N THR A 125 -7.49 1.59 -1.74
CA THR A 125 -6.91 0.85 -0.63
C THR A 125 -5.42 0.61 -0.89
N CYS A 126 -4.60 0.70 0.16
CA CYS A 126 -3.16 0.49 0.10
C CYS A 126 -2.71 -0.19 1.40
N THR A 127 -3.11 -1.45 1.59
CA THR A 127 -2.96 -2.20 2.84
C THR A 127 -1.69 -3.04 2.81
N GLU A 128 -0.86 -2.96 3.87
CA GLU A 128 0.42 -3.68 3.98
C GLU A 128 1.33 -3.47 2.75
N THR A 129 1.40 -2.22 2.27
CA THR A 129 2.10 -1.87 1.02
C THR A 129 2.99 -0.64 1.18
N ILE A 130 2.55 0.35 1.97
CA ILE A 130 3.21 1.66 2.09
C ILE A 130 4.64 1.52 2.62
N GLU A 131 4.88 0.61 3.54
CA GLU A 131 6.18 0.31 4.12
C GLU A 131 7.21 -0.20 3.11
N HIS A 132 6.74 -0.69 1.96
CA HIS A 132 7.58 -1.17 0.86
C HIS A 132 7.92 -0.09 -0.17
N PHE A 133 7.38 1.12 -0.06
CA PHE A 133 7.67 2.18 -1.02
C PHE A 133 9.13 2.66 -0.94
N PHE A 134 9.85 2.54 -2.05
CA PHE A 134 11.20 3.10 -2.19
C PHE A 134 11.18 4.63 -2.25
N GLU A 135 10.19 5.20 -2.90
CA GLU A 135 9.98 6.64 -3.08
C GLU A 135 8.57 7.02 -2.59
N PRO A 136 8.31 7.04 -1.26
CA PRO A 136 6.96 7.16 -0.71
C PRO A 136 6.21 8.39 -1.22
N ILE A 137 6.85 9.54 -1.31
CA ILE A 137 6.21 10.79 -1.81
C ILE A 137 5.80 10.66 -3.27
N ARG A 138 6.57 9.99 -4.10
CA ARG A 138 6.23 9.76 -5.50
C ARG A 138 5.01 8.85 -5.63
N GLU A 139 4.97 7.78 -4.84
CA GLU A 139 3.83 6.86 -4.86
C GLU A 139 2.56 7.52 -4.30
N PHE A 140 2.67 8.27 -3.19
CA PHE A 140 1.52 9.04 -2.67
C PHE A 140 1.00 10.08 -3.64
N LYS A 141 1.86 10.83 -4.34
CA LYS A 141 1.42 11.77 -5.39
C LYS A 141 0.70 11.05 -6.53
N LYS A 142 1.15 9.85 -6.89
CA LYS A 142 0.49 9.02 -7.91
C LYS A 142 -0.90 8.59 -7.44
N ILE A 143 -1.02 8.13 -6.20
CA ILE A 143 -2.29 7.72 -5.59
C ILE A 143 -3.25 8.93 -5.51
N ASP A 144 -2.79 10.05 -5.00
CA ASP A 144 -3.58 11.29 -4.88
C ASP A 144 -4.12 11.78 -6.23
N ALA A 145 -3.29 11.70 -7.29
CA ALA A 145 -3.70 12.08 -8.64
C ALA A 145 -4.80 11.19 -9.25
N MET A 146 -5.00 10.00 -8.71
CA MET A 146 -6.07 9.08 -9.13
C MET A 146 -7.34 9.21 -8.28
N LEU A 147 -7.30 9.85 -7.12
CA LEU A 147 -8.47 10.05 -6.28
C LEU A 147 -9.34 11.20 -6.81
N VAL A 148 -10.64 10.96 -6.83
CA VAL A 148 -11.61 12.05 -7.03
C VAL A 148 -11.58 13.03 -5.85
N LYS A 149 -12.08 14.26 -6.08
CA LYS A 149 -12.24 15.24 -4.98
C LYS A 149 -13.09 14.65 -3.86
N LYS A 150 -12.55 14.60 -2.64
CA LYS A 150 -13.13 13.95 -1.45
C LYS A 150 -13.17 12.41 -1.53
N GLY A 151 -12.35 11.78 -2.35
CA GLY A 151 -12.12 10.34 -2.32
C GLY A 151 -11.39 9.91 -1.05
N PHE A 152 -11.42 8.62 -0.74
CA PHE A 152 -10.80 8.03 0.44
C PHE A 152 -9.52 7.25 0.08
N LEU A 153 -8.49 7.41 0.91
CA LEU A 153 -7.29 6.59 0.94
C LEU A 153 -7.18 5.93 2.32
#